data_2cb50c4cdc461ac31278654bf7b9225d
#
_entry.id   2cb50c4cdc461ac31278654bf7b9225d
#
_cell.length_a   1.000
_cell.length_b   1.000
_cell.length_c   1.000
_cell.angle_alpha   90.00
_cell.angle_beta   90.00
_cell.angle_gamma   90.00
#
_symmetry.space_group_name_H-M   'P 1'
#
loop_
_entity.id
_entity.type
_entity.pdbx_description
1 polymer ?
#
loop_
_entity_poly.entity_id
_entity_poly.type
_entity_poly.pdbx_seq_one_letter_code
_entity_poly.pdbx_strand_id
1 'polypeptide(L)'
;YDADFSRESFTNLYPFLPAHFDILLHLLGALAKSTGGIGLRSAIKVIQDVLKGEGGSKAMADQPVGWLATTVTLYDELEKDIRRAFTSIHQAVGKVQIRFPDSQLHQDIAKSVAVLQILGNLPVTLQNVTSLMHPSVTASSQLETIRKAVDEMLNDVHVPLGEKDGNLVFL
;
A
#
# COMPACT_ATOMS: atom_id res chain seq x y z
N TYR A 1 -12.29 -10.82 4.69
CA TYR A 1 -12.54 -9.39 4.80
C TYR A 1 -13.94 -9.09 4.27
N ASP A 2 -14.82 -8.67 5.15
CA ASP A 2 -16.24 -8.49 4.86
C ASP A 2 -16.48 -7.05 4.33
N ALA A 3 -15.89 -6.74 3.19
CA ALA A 3 -16.04 -5.44 2.57
C ALA A 3 -17.37 -5.38 1.79
N ASP A 4 -18.13 -4.31 1.96
CA ASP A 4 -19.32 -4.05 1.17
C ASP A 4 -18.95 -3.70 -0.29
N PHE A 5 -19.18 -4.64 -1.20
CA PHE A 5 -18.96 -4.48 -2.64
C PHE A 5 -20.20 -3.99 -3.40
N SER A 6 -21.16 -3.36 -2.72
CA SER A 6 -22.32 -2.78 -3.38
C SER A 6 -21.92 -1.66 -4.35
N ARG A 7 -22.76 -1.44 -5.38
CA ARG A 7 -22.58 -0.33 -6.31
C ARG A 7 -22.57 1.03 -5.60
N GLU A 8 -23.41 1.14 -4.56
CA GLU A 8 -23.51 2.38 -3.78
C GLU A 8 -22.21 2.65 -3.02
N SER A 9 -21.67 1.66 -2.33
CA SER A 9 -20.41 1.76 -1.60
C SER A 9 -19.26 2.11 -2.54
N PHE A 10 -19.16 1.44 -3.70
CA PHE A 10 -18.15 1.76 -4.71
C PHE A 10 -18.27 3.21 -5.21
N THR A 11 -19.49 3.66 -5.53
CA THR A 11 -19.71 5.02 -6.05
C THR A 11 -19.38 6.10 -5.03
N ASN A 12 -19.69 5.86 -3.75
CA ASN A 12 -19.47 6.81 -2.67
C ASN A 12 -17.99 6.93 -2.27
N LEU A 13 -17.22 5.85 -2.41
CA LEU A 13 -15.82 5.79 -1.96
C LEU A 13 -14.81 5.97 -3.10
N TYR A 14 -15.25 5.93 -4.38
CA TYR A 14 -14.35 6.08 -5.52
C TYR A 14 -13.45 7.31 -5.38
N PRO A 15 -12.14 7.23 -5.64
CA PRO A 15 -11.39 6.15 -6.29
C PRO A 15 -10.87 5.05 -5.33
N PHE A 16 -11.32 5.04 -4.10
CA PHE A 16 -10.99 4.00 -3.13
C PHE A 16 -11.99 2.85 -3.25
N LEU A 17 -11.51 1.61 -3.27
CA LEU A 17 -12.36 0.48 -2.95
C LEU A 17 -12.69 0.51 -1.44
N PRO A 18 -13.83 -0.05 -1.00
CA PRO A 18 -14.17 -0.12 0.43
C PRO A 18 -13.03 -0.69 1.29
N ALA A 19 -12.38 -1.76 0.83
CA ALA A 19 -11.22 -2.34 1.52
C ALA A 19 -10.03 -1.36 1.65
N HIS A 20 -9.73 -0.57 0.61
CA HIS A 20 -8.65 0.42 0.66
C HIS A 20 -8.99 1.59 1.58
N PHE A 21 -10.25 1.98 1.62
CA PHE A 21 -10.69 3.02 2.55
C PHE A 21 -10.59 2.57 4.01
N ASP A 22 -10.99 1.35 4.32
CA ASP A 22 -10.79 0.76 5.64
C ASP A 22 -9.31 0.64 6.02
N ILE A 23 -8.47 0.21 5.07
CA ILE A 23 -7.02 0.17 5.24
C ILE A 23 -6.48 1.56 5.58
N LEU A 24 -6.90 2.59 4.86
CA LEU A 24 -6.52 3.99 5.13
C LEU A 24 -6.86 4.38 6.57
N LEU A 25 -8.09 4.13 7.02
CA LEU A 25 -8.51 4.49 8.38
C LEU A 25 -7.72 3.75 9.45
N HIS A 26 -7.48 2.45 9.27
CA HIS A 26 -6.69 1.64 10.20
C HIS A 26 -5.22 2.06 10.20
N LEU A 27 -4.64 2.36 9.04
CA LEU A 27 -3.26 2.85 8.92
C LEU A 27 -3.09 4.19 9.64
N LEU A 28 -4.01 5.14 9.45
CA LEU A 28 -4.03 6.39 10.19
C LEU A 28 -4.16 6.17 11.70
N GLY A 29 -4.97 5.19 12.13
CA GLY A 29 -5.09 4.79 13.53
C GLY A 29 -3.77 4.23 14.10
N ALA A 30 -3.07 3.39 13.36
CA ALA A 30 -1.78 2.83 13.75
C ALA A 30 -0.70 3.93 13.87
N LEU A 31 -0.65 4.84 12.90
CA LEU A 31 0.24 5.99 12.91
C LEU A 31 -0.06 6.95 14.08
N ALA A 32 -1.34 7.20 14.36
CA ALA A 32 -1.75 8.05 15.48
C ALA A 32 -1.30 7.50 16.83
N LYS A 33 -1.42 6.18 17.04
CA LYS A 33 -0.96 5.52 18.27
C LYS A 33 0.56 5.66 18.46
N SER A 34 1.31 5.59 17.37
CA SER A 34 2.78 5.65 17.41
C SER A 34 3.31 7.09 17.52
N THR A 35 2.62 8.10 17.00
CA THR A 35 3.11 9.49 16.91
C THR A 35 2.43 10.45 17.88
N GLY A 36 1.47 10.01 18.67
CA GLY A 36 0.77 10.83 19.65
C GLY A 36 -0.38 11.70 19.10
N GLY A 37 -0.87 11.39 17.92
CA GLY A 37 -2.10 11.97 17.39
C GLY A 37 -2.02 12.42 15.94
N ILE A 38 -2.58 11.61 15.05
CA ILE A 38 -3.00 12.03 13.71
C ILE A 38 -4.53 12.14 13.77
N GLY A 39 -5.07 13.34 13.65
CA GLY A 39 -6.50 13.56 13.77
C GLY A 39 -7.24 13.32 12.44
N LEU A 40 -8.56 13.42 12.49
CA LEU A 40 -9.46 13.34 11.32
C LEU A 40 -9.03 14.31 10.19
N ARG A 41 -8.43 15.45 10.54
CA ARG A 41 -7.87 16.42 9.55
C ARG A 41 -6.80 15.78 8.68
N SER A 42 -5.98 14.88 9.23
CA SER A 42 -4.94 14.17 8.45
C SER A 42 -5.55 13.18 7.48
N ALA A 43 -6.64 12.50 7.85
CA ALA A 43 -7.38 11.62 6.94
C ALA A 43 -7.96 12.41 5.76
N ILE A 44 -8.61 13.55 6.02
CA ILE A 44 -9.15 14.42 4.97
C ILE A 44 -8.01 14.94 4.07
N LYS A 45 -6.89 15.33 4.67
CA LYS A 45 -5.73 15.79 3.90
C LYS A 45 -5.18 14.69 3.00
N VAL A 46 -4.98 13.47 3.49
CA VAL A 46 -4.52 12.34 2.67
C VAL A 46 -5.46 12.10 1.49
N ILE A 47 -6.76 12.08 1.72
CA ILE A 47 -7.75 11.93 0.63
C ILE A 47 -7.62 13.08 -0.39
N GLN A 48 -7.45 14.31 0.08
CA GLN A 48 -7.21 15.47 -0.78
C GLN A 48 -5.92 15.33 -1.59
N ASP A 49 -4.83 14.93 -0.95
CA ASP A 49 -3.52 14.80 -1.58
C ASP A 49 -3.53 13.69 -2.64
N VAL A 50 -4.19 12.56 -2.36
CA VAL A 50 -4.43 11.49 -3.36
C VAL A 50 -5.22 12.02 -4.57
N LEU A 51 -6.28 12.78 -4.34
CA LEU A 51 -7.13 13.29 -5.44
C LEU A 51 -6.42 14.36 -6.26
N LYS A 52 -5.64 15.22 -5.62
CA LYS A 52 -4.97 16.37 -6.27
C LYS A 52 -3.55 16.08 -6.76
N GLY A 53 -2.91 15.00 -6.29
CA GLY A 53 -1.54 14.66 -6.64
C GLY A 53 -0.49 15.57 -5.97
N GLU A 54 -0.75 16.05 -4.77
CA GLU A 54 0.24 16.79 -3.98
C GLU A 54 1.34 15.84 -3.49
N GLY A 55 2.59 16.28 -3.55
CA GLY A 55 3.74 15.50 -3.06
C GLY A 55 4.49 14.69 -4.13
N GLY A 56 4.16 14.83 -5.41
CA GLY A 56 4.84 14.17 -6.52
C GLY A 56 4.12 12.93 -7.06
N SER A 57 3.01 12.53 -6.47
CA SER A 57 2.10 11.53 -7.02
C SER A 57 1.23 12.12 -8.14
N LYS A 58 0.82 11.27 -9.10
CA LYS A 58 -0.15 11.68 -10.13
C LYS A 58 -1.51 11.89 -9.49
N ALA A 59 -2.14 13.05 -9.73
CA ALA A 59 -3.50 13.31 -9.28
C ALA A 59 -4.47 12.22 -9.74
N MET A 60 -5.17 11.57 -8.82
CA MET A 60 -6.19 10.58 -9.17
C MET A 60 -7.36 11.22 -9.92
N ALA A 61 -7.65 12.52 -9.64
CA ALA A 61 -8.68 13.27 -10.36
C ALA A 61 -8.39 13.44 -11.85
N ASP A 62 -7.12 13.36 -12.27
CA ASP A 62 -6.70 13.49 -13.67
C ASP A 62 -6.58 12.12 -14.37
N GLN A 63 -6.81 11.01 -13.65
CA GLN A 63 -6.75 9.67 -14.24
C GLN A 63 -8.06 9.32 -14.92
N PRO A 64 -8.03 8.44 -15.95
CA PRO A 64 -9.25 7.91 -16.55
C PRO A 64 -10.16 7.27 -15.50
N VAL A 65 -11.48 7.36 -15.72
CA VAL A 65 -12.47 6.68 -14.88
C VAL A 65 -12.17 5.18 -14.85
N GLY A 66 -12.15 4.60 -13.65
CA GLY A 66 -11.81 3.19 -13.43
C GLY A 66 -10.43 2.97 -12.81
N TRP A 67 -9.58 4.01 -12.69
CA TRP A 67 -8.37 3.94 -11.89
C TRP A 67 -8.71 3.93 -10.40
N LEU A 68 -7.91 3.19 -9.62
CA LEU A 68 -8.13 2.95 -8.20
C LEU A 68 -6.94 3.41 -7.38
N ALA A 69 -7.19 3.97 -6.20
CA ALA A 69 -6.17 4.14 -5.18
C ALA A 69 -5.77 2.75 -4.65
N THR A 70 -4.47 2.52 -4.48
CA THR A 70 -3.89 1.23 -4.07
C THR A 70 -3.16 1.37 -2.73
N THR A 71 -2.70 0.26 -2.16
CA THR A 71 -1.79 0.29 -1.00
C THR A 71 -0.51 1.07 -1.28
N VAL A 72 -0.04 1.06 -2.51
CA VAL A 72 1.12 1.87 -2.95
C VAL A 72 0.82 3.36 -2.80
N THR A 73 -0.34 3.79 -3.29
CA THR A 73 -0.82 5.18 -3.15
C THR A 73 -0.86 5.60 -1.69
N LEU A 74 -1.42 4.75 -0.81
CA LEU A 74 -1.49 5.04 0.62
C LEU A 74 -0.11 5.13 1.27
N TYR A 75 0.82 4.25 0.90
CA TYR A 75 2.19 4.32 1.39
C TYR A 75 2.86 5.65 1.01
N ASP A 76 2.78 6.03 -0.26
CA ASP A 76 3.43 7.24 -0.79
C ASP A 76 2.91 8.50 -0.10
N GLU A 77 1.60 8.63 0.08
CA GLU A 77 1.00 9.79 0.76
C GLU A 77 1.33 9.85 2.27
N LEU A 78 1.53 8.69 2.90
CA LEU A 78 1.83 8.59 4.34
C LEU A 78 3.31 8.31 4.63
N GLU A 79 4.19 8.33 3.63
CA GLU A 79 5.60 7.94 3.78
C GLU A 79 6.31 8.68 4.91
N LYS A 80 6.08 9.98 5.07
CA LYS A 80 6.71 10.80 6.12
C LYS A 80 6.32 10.32 7.52
N ASP A 81 5.06 9.96 7.69
CA ASP A 81 4.54 9.48 8.97
C ASP A 81 4.98 8.04 9.22
N ILE A 82 4.99 7.20 8.19
CA ILE A 82 5.52 5.82 8.26
C ILE A 82 6.99 5.85 8.65
N ARG A 83 7.81 6.70 8.03
CA ARG A 83 9.21 6.85 8.38
C ARG A 83 9.42 7.23 9.84
N ARG A 84 8.56 8.07 10.40
CA ARG A 84 8.63 8.51 11.80
C ARG A 84 8.18 7.42 12.77
N ALA A 85 7.08 6.73 12.46
CA ALA A 85 6.43 5.78 13.36
C ALA A 85 6.99 4.35 13.24
N PHE A 86 7.41 3.94 12.03
CA PHE A 86 7.83 2.59 11.67
C PHE A 86 9.14 2.62 10.88
N THR A 87 10.17 3.19 11.49
CA THR A 87 11.49 3.45 10.87
C THR A 87 12.09 2.19 10.25
N SER A 88 12.04 1.04 10.92
CA SER A 88 12.60 -0.22 10.41
C SER A 88 11.91 -0.69 9.12
N ILE A 89 10.59 -0.61 9.08
CA ILE A 89 9.80 -0.98 7.88
C ILE A 89 10.13 -0.02 6.73
N HIS A 90 10.17 1.29 7.00
CA HIS A 90 10.56 2.27 5.99
C HIS A 90 11.97 2.04 5.45
N GLN A 91 12.94 1.70 6.32
CA GLN A 91 14.30 1.36 5.90
C GLN A 91 14.35 0.08 5.06
N ALA A 92 13.51 -0.92 5.37
CA ALA A 92 13.41 -2.13 4.57
C ALA A 92 12.91 -1.84 3.15
N VAL A 93 11.88 -0.99 3.01
CA VAL A 93 11.42 -0.51 1.69
C VAL A 93 12.55 0.22 0.96
N GLY A 94 13.29 1.09 1.63
CA GLY A 94 14.44 1.80 1.06
C GLY A 94 15.53 0.86 0.54
N LYS A 95 15.81 -0.25 1.22
CA LYS A 95 16.76 -1.27 0.74
C LYS A 95 16.27 -1.94 -0.55
N VAL A 96 14.98 -2.21 -0.68
CA VAL A 96 14.40 -2.73 -1.94
C VAL A 96 14.53 -1.71 -3.06
N GLN A 97 14.27 -0.43 -2.80
CA GLN A 97 14.42 0.63 -3.79
C GLN A 97 15.88 0.76 -4.28
N ILE A 98 16.83 0.66 -3.37
CA ILE A 98 18.27 0.68 -3.73
C ILE A 98 18.66 -0.56 -4.53
N ARG A 99 18.12 -1.72 -4.19
CA ARG A 99 18.45 -3.00 -4.84
C ARG A 99 17.82 -3.14 -6.23
N PHE A 100 16.61 -2.62 -6.39
CA PHE A 100 15.83 -2.66 -7.64
C PHE A 100 15.45 -1.25 -8.11
N PRO A 101 16.44 -0.38 -8.44
CA PRO A 101 16.17 1.03 -8.76
C PRO A 101 15.32 1.20 -10.03
N ASP A 102 15.48 0.29 -11.00
CA ASP A 102 14.80 0.34 -12.29
C ASP A 102 13.50 -0.47 -12.33
N SER A 103 13.11 -1.08 -11.21
CA SER A 103 11.91 -1.92 -11.13
C SER A 103 10.86 -1.34 -10.21
N GLN A 104 9.93 -0.58 -10.78
CA GLN A 104 8.78 -0.04 -10.04
C GLN A 104 7.96 -1.16 -9.38
N LEU A 105 7.84 -2.32 -10.04
CA LEU A 105 7.10 -3.45 -9.50
C LEU A 105 7.64 -3.94 -8.15
N HIS A 106 8.96 -4.12 -8.01
CA HIS A 106 9.57 -4.55 -6.74
C HIS A 106 9.37 -3.50 -5.64
N GLN A 107 9.51 -2.23 -6.00
CA GLN A 107 9.29 -1.11 -5.08
C GLN A 107 7.83 -1.04 -4.61
N ASP A 108 6.87 -1.24 -5.51
CA ASP A 108 5.44 -1.22 -5.20
C ASP A 108 5.03 -2.42 -4.33
N ILE A 109 5.59 -3.61 -4.59
CA ILE A 109 5.41 -4.79 -3.73
C ILE A 109 5.92 -4.48 -2.32
N ALA A 110 7.11 -3.91 -2.19
CA ALA A 110 7.68 -3.56 -0.89
C ALA A 110 6.80 -2.57 -0.11
N LYS A 111 6.28 -1.54 -0.76
CA LYS A 111 5.34 -0.58 -0.16
C LYS A 111 4.05 -1.26 0.31
N SER A 112 3.50 -2.17 -0.49
CA SER A 112 2.27 -2.91 -0.14
C SER A 112 2.49 -3.86 1.03
N VAL A 113 3.61 -4.58 1.06
CA VAL A 113 4.01 -5.41 2.20
C VAL A 113 4.16 -4.55 3.46
N ALA A 114 4.79 -3.38 3.36
CA ALA A 114 4.95 -2.46 4.48
C ALA A 114 3.61 -2.01 5.05
N VAL A 115 2.66 -1.59 4.21
CA VAL A 115 1.31 -1.19 4.65
C VAL A 115 0.61 -2.32 5.38
N LEU A 116 0.58 -3.52 4.80
CA LEU A 116 -0.07 -4.67 5.42
C LEU A 116 0.60 -5.11 6.72
N GLN A 117 1.93 -5.05 6.80
CA GLN A 117 2.67 -5.37 8.03
C GLN A 117 2.40 -4.35 9.14
N ILE A 118 2.29 -3.07 8.83
CA ILE A 118 1.95 -2.02 9.79
C ILE A 118 0.54 -2.22 10.34
N LEU A 119 -0.40 -2.62 9.50
CA LEU A 119 -1.79 -2.90 9.92
C LEU A 119 -1.86 -4.07 10.91
N GLY A 120 -1.14 -5.15 10.65
CA GLY A 120 -1.07 -6.32 11.52
C GLY A 120 -2.37 -7.14 11.67
N ASN A 121 -3.47 -6.70 11.05
CA ASN A 121 -4.79 -7.34 11.11
C ASN A 121 -5.19 -8.03 9.79
N LEU A 122 -4.38 -7.90 8.77
CA LEU A 122 -4.54 -8.57 7.47
C LEU A 122 -3.34 -9.46 7.19
N PRO A 123 -3.53 -10.70 6.73
CA PRO A 123 -2.43 -11.55 6.30
C PRO A 123 -1.67 -10.92 5.14
N VAL A 124 -0.33 -10.91 5.23
CA VAL A 124 0.54 -10.38 4.17
C VAL A 124 0.82 -11.46 3.14
N THR A 125 -0.23 -12.06 2.61
CA THR A 125 -0.11 -13.10 1.58
C THR A 125 0.14 -12.49 0.20
N LEU A 126 0.78 -13.27 -0.68
CA LEU A 126 0.95 -12.88 -2.08
C LEU A 126 -0.38 -12.47 -2.74
N GLN A 127 -1.47 -13.17 -2.42
CA GLN A 127 -2.79 -12.88 -2.98
C GLN A 127 -3.33 -11.54 -2.47
N ASN A 128 -3.20 -11.23 -1.19
CA ASN A 128 -3.63 -9.94 -0.64
C ASN A 128 -2.80 -8.78 -1.20
N VAL A 129 -1.47 -8.95 -1.27
CA VAL A 129 -0.58 -7.96 -1.90
C VAL A 129 -1.02 -7.69 -3.34
N THR A 130 -1.21 -8.73 -4.14
CA THR A 130 -1.64 -8.60 -5.54
C THR A 130 -2.98 -7.90 -5.67
N SER A 131 -3.97 -8.29 -4.86
CA SER A 131 -5.32 -7.72 -4.92
C SER A 131 -5.34 -6.24 -4.54
N LEU A 132 -4.55 -5.85 -3.55
CA LEU A 132 -4.50 -4.48 -3.04
C LEU A 132 -3.60 -3.54 -3.87
N MET A 133 -2.81 -4.09 -4.79
CA MET A 133 -2.03 -3.35 -5.78
C MET A 133 -2.78 -3.17 -7.11
N HIS A 134 -4.01 -3.68 -7.24
CA HIS A 134 -4.75 -3.65 -8.50
C HIS A 134 -5.10 -2.20 -8.92
N PRO A 135 -4.57 -1.70 -10.05
CA PRO A 135 -4.56 -0.27 -10.33
C PRO A 135 -5.85 0.25 -10.99
N SER A 136 -6.68 -0.63 -11.52
CA SER A 136 -7.92 -0.21 -12.20
C SER A 136 -8.91 -1.36 -12.37
N VAL A 137 -10.18 -1.03 -12.54
CA VAL A 137 -11.26 -2.02 -12.75
C VAL A 137 -11.11 -2.84 -14.04
N THR A 138 -10.29 -2.39 -14.97
CA THR A 138 -10.07 -3.06 -16.27
C THR A 138 -8.72 -3.78 -16.37
N ALA A 139 -7.86 -3.66 -15.34
CA ALA A 139 -6.56 -4.31 -15.37
C ALA A 139 -6.70 -5.83 -15.25
N SER A 140 -5.83 -6.56 -15.95
CA SER A 140 -5.71 -8.00 -15.77
C SER A 140 -4.99 -8.36 -14.47
N SER A 141 -5.21 -9.58 -13.98
CA SER A 141 -4.50 -10.07 -12.80
C SER A 141 -2.99 -10.09 -13.04
N GLN A 142 -2.23 -9.56 -12.08
CA GLN A 142 -0.77 -9.53 -12.10
C GLN A 142 -0.14 -10.58 -11.18
N LEU A 143 -0.92 -11.56 -10.70
CA LEU A 143 -0.50 -12.52 -9.68
C LEU A 143 0.82 -13.22 -10.04
N GLU A 144 0.95 -13.73 -11.27
CA GLU A 144 2.17 -14.44 -11.69
C GLU A 144 3.39 -13.52 -11.82
N THR A 145 3.18 -12.29 -12.26
CA THR A 145 4.24 -11.29 -12.36
C THR A 145 4.72 -10.87 -10.97
N ILE A 146 3.79 -10.64 -10.05
CA ILE A 146 4.09 -10.31 -8.65
C ILE A 146 4.74 -11.50 -7.95
N ARG A 147 4.28 -12.73 -8.18
CA ARG A 147 4.92 -13.94 -7.64
C ARG A 147 6.40 -14.02 -7.99
N LYS A 148 6.74 -13.85 -9.27
CA LYS A 148 8.14 -13.88 -9.72
C LYS A 148 8.98 -12.80 -9.04
N ALA A 149 8.47 -11.58 -8.95
CA ALA A 149 9.17 -10.50 -8.28
C ALA A 149 9.35 -10.76 -6.77
N VAL A 150 8.35 -11.32 -6.09
CA VAL A 150 8.47 -11.73 -4.70
C VAL A 150 9.52 -12.83 -4.52
N ASP A 151 9.54 -13.85 -5.40
CA ASP A 151 10.53 -14.91 -5.37
C ASP A 151 11.95 -14.35 -5.57
N GLU A 152 12.14 -13.38 -6.46
CA GLU A 152 13.42 -12.67 -6.64
C GLU A 152 13.84 -11.94 -5.37
N MET A 153 12.90 -11.24 -4.70
CA MET A 153 13.19 -10.52 -3.46
C MET A 153 13.52 -11.47 -2.30
N LEU A 154 12.81 -12.58 -2.17
CA LEU A 154 13.04 -13.60 -1.12
C LEU A 154 14.39 -14.29 -1.27
N ASN A 155 14.89 -14.47 -2.50
CA ASN A 155 16.17 -15.08 -2.79
C ASN A 155 17.36 -14.11 -2.77
N ASP A 156 17.12 -12.80 -2.64
CA ASP A 156 18.18 -11.79 -2.59
C ASP A 156 18.57 -11.49 -1.14
N VAL A 157 19.79 -11.85 -0.77
CA VAL A 157 20.33 -11.69 0.60
C VAL A 157 20.43 -10.23 1.08
N HIS A 158 20.35 -9.27 0.17
CA HIS A 158 20.39 -7.84 0.50
C HIS A 158 19.00 -7.25 0.74
N VAL A 159 17.95 -8.01 0.42
CA VAL A 159 16.56 -7.62 0.66
C VAL A 159 16.11 -8.19 2.00
N PRO A 160 15.70 -7.36 2.96
CA PRO A 160 15.26 -7.84 4.27
C PRO A 160 13.82 -8.33 4.24
N LEU A 161 13.47 -9.18 3.26
CA LEU A 161 12.16 -9.79 3.14
C LEU A 161 12.27 -11.28 3.43
N GLY A 162 11.40 -11.77 4.28
CA GLY A 162 11.25 -13.19 4.57
C GLY A 162 9.81 -13.64 4.43
N GLU A 163 9.62 -14.95 4.53
CA GLU A 163 8.29 -15.56 4.58
C GLU A 163 8.15 -16.37 5.87
N LYS A 164 7.03 -16.17 6.56
CA LYS A 164 6.70 -16.92 7.77
C LYS A 164 5.23 -17.31 7.73
N ASP A 165 4.95 -18.61 7.81
CA ASP A 165 3.59 -19.15 7.80
C ASP A 165 2.74 -18.66 6.61
N GLY A 166 3.36 -18.54 5.42
CA GLY A 166 2.71 -18.04 4.20
C GLY A 166 2.52 -16.53 4.15
N ASN A 167 3.09 -15.80 5.11
CA ASN A 167 3.04 -14.35 5.14
C ASN A 167 4.41 -13.74 4.87
N LEU A 168 4.45 -12.75 3.99
CA LEU A 168 5.63 -11.93 3.74
C LEU A 168 5.87 -11.00 4.94
N VAL A 169 7.11 -10.84 5.34
CA VAL A 169 7.49 -10.01 6.48
C VAL A 169 8.85 -9.36 6.24
N PHE A 170 8.97 -8.08 6.53
CA PHE A 170 10.26 -7.43 6.66
C PHE A 170 10.91 -7.80 8.00
N LEU A 171 12.17 -8.20 7.92
CA LEU A 171 13.00 -8.67 9.03
C LEU A 171 13.74 -7.54 9.73
#